data_20e6e4956c4d4a7f166521f50e94c3a3
#
_entry.id   20e6e4956c4d4a7f166521f50e94c3a3
#
_cell.length_a   1.000
_cell.length_b   1.000
_cell.length_c   1.000
_cell.angle_alpha   90.00
_cell.angle_beta   90.00
_cell.angle_gamma   90.00
#
_symmetry.space_group_name_H-M   'P 1'
#
loop_
_entity.id
_entity.type
_entity.pdbx_description
1 polymer ?
#
loop_
_entity_poly.entity_id
_entity_poly.type
_entity_poly.pdbx_seq_one_letter_code
_entity_poly.pdbx_strand_id
1 'polypeptide(L)'
;LLGAVETRQLLQEAGKAYHTEINDLLLAGLGLALRDWTGEEVLQIGLEGHGRELQGGGMDLSRTVGWFTSLYPVHLWLGKDAGAAALIKGVKEQLRKVPGKGLGYGVLRYQCGDGRLSGTLPWDILFNYLGQLDNAVSGDGLLGVASESVGDSVSSTHRYSEKIQINCKVQGGRLHIDIRYSGLHYRRESILSLSALYLSGLNTLISHCLIQGQQGTAYTPSDYGLEKEISHEELDRFLKEKKKTSNTKNIMRF
;
A
#
# COMPACT_ATOMS: atom_id res chain seq x y z
N LEU A 1 14.41 -8.73 -2.09
CA LEU A 1 13.89 -8.75 -3.46
C LEU A 1 12.79 -9.79 -3.59
N LEU A 2 11.67 -9.42 -4.23
CA LEU A 2 10.68 -10.39 -4.69
C LEU A 2 11.14 -10.98 -6.04
N GLY A 3 10.82 -12.25 -6.30
CA GLY A 3 11.16 -12.91 -7.57
C GLY A 3 10.48 -12.25 -8.78
N ALA A 4 11.02 -12.47 -9.98
CA ALA A 4 10.47 -11.86 -11.19
C ALA A 4 9.05 -12.38 -11.53
N VAL A 5 8.79 -13.66 -11.25
CA VAL A 5 7.48 -14.26 -11.47
C VAL A 5 6.46 -13.66 -10.51
N GLU A 6 6.77 -13.64 -9.22
CA GLU A 6 5.91 -13.09 -8.17
C GLU A 6 5.68 -11.58 -8.35
N THR A 7 6.72 -10.85 -8.80
CA THR A 7 6.59 -9.41 -9.13
C THR A 7 5.59 -9.20 -10.27
N ARG A 8 5.70 -9.98 -11.35
CA ARG A 8 4.74 -9.89 -12.46
C ARG A 8 3.32 -10.23 -11.99
N GLN A 9 3.16 -11.30 -11.21
CA GLN A 9 1.87 -11.69 -10.65
C GLN A 9 1.27 -10.60 -9.77
N LEU A 10 2.08 -9.97 -8.92
CA LEU A 10 1.67 -8.84 -8.09
C LEU A 10 1.17 -7.66 -8.93
N LEU A 11 1.90 -7.30 -10.00
CA LEU A 11 1.60 -6.13 -10.84
C LEU A 11 0.42 -6.33 -11.78
N GLN A 12 0.23 -7.55 -12.31
CA GLN A 12 -0.68 -7.78 -13.44
C GLN A 12 -1.90 -8.64 -13.10
N GLU A 13 -1.80 -9.48 -12.07
CA GLU A 13 -2.78 -10.52 -11.80
C GLU A 13 -3.44 -10.37 -10.43
N ALA A 14 -2.67 -10.16 -9.37
CA ALA A 14 -3.18 -10.18 -8.00
C ALA A 14 -4.27 -9.13 -7.73
N GLY A 15 -4.13 -7.93 -8.32
CA GLY A 15 -5.11 -6.85 -8.17
C GLY A 15 -6.52 -7.19 -8.68
N LYS A 16 -6.64 -8.13 -9.62
CA LYS A 16 -7.92 -8.53 -10.23
C LYS A 16 -8.85 -9.23 -9.23
N ALA A 17 -8.30 -9.90 -8.22
CA ALA A 17 -9.06 -10.64 -7.23
C ALA A 17 -10.03 -9.76 -6.42
N TYR A 18 -9.61 -8.54 -6.10
CA TYR A 18 -10.33 -7.60 -5.22
C TYR A 18 -10.38 -6.17 -5.77
N HIS A 19 -10.08 -5.94 -7.04
CA HIS A 19 -9.94 -4.59 -7.63
C HIS A 19 -9.00 -3.70 -6.81
N THR A 20 -7.85 -4.26 -6.40
CA THR A 20 -6.85 -3.54 -5.62
C THR A 20 -5.85 -2.80 -6.50
N GLU A 21 -5.36 -1.68 -6.00
CA GLU A 21 -4.14 -1.03 -6.47
C GLU A 21 -2.91 -1.72 -5.85
N ILE A 22 -1.74 -1.47 -6.42
CA ILE A 22 -0.49 -2.05 -5.92
C ILE A 22 -0.21 -1.70 -4.45
N ASN A 23 -0.50 -0.45 -4.04
CA ASN A 23 -0.31 -0.01 -2.68
C ASN A 23 -1.18 -0.76 -1.67
N ASP A 24 -2.40 -1.16 -2.05
CA ASP A 24 -3.27 -1.96 -1.18
C ASP A 24 -2.61 -3.28 -0.79
N LEU A 25 -2.00 -3.97 -1.78
CA LEU A 25 -1.33 -5.25 -1.57
C LEU A 25 0.01 -5.10 -0.85
N LEU A 26 0.80 -4.08 -1.20
CA LEU A 26 2.07 -3.80 -0.53
C LEU A 26 1.84 -3.47 0.95
N LEU A 27 0.86 -2.64 1.26
CA LEU A 27 0.53 -2.27 2.64
C LEU A 27 -0.14 -3.41 3.41
N ALA A 28 -0.97 -4.23 2.75
CA ALA A 28 -1.49 -5.45 3.37
C ALA A 28 -0.36 -6.44 3.72
N GLY A 29 0.61 -6.62 2.83
CA GLY A 29 1.80 -7.44 3.09
C GLY A 29 2.66 -6.90 4.22
N LEU A 30 2.87 -5.58 4.27
CA LEU A 30 3.57 -4.92 5.36
C LEU A 30 2.80 -5.06 6.68
N GLY A 31 1.47 -4.93 6.63
CA GLY A 31 0.60 -5.15 7.78
C GLY A 31 0.75 -6.55 8.38
N LEU A 32 0.74 -7.60 7.54
CA LEU A 32 1.03 -8.98 7.99
C LEU A 32 2.38 -9.06 8.69
N ALA A 33 3.42 -8.55 8.05
CA ALA A 33 4.78 -8.61 8.57
C ALA A 33 4.91 -7.90 9.92
N LEU A 34 4.33 -6.71 10.05
CA LEU A 34 4.40 -5.94 11.29
C LEU A 34 3.56 -6.56 12.40
N ARG A 35 2.37 -7.09 12.07
CA ARG A 35 1.56 -7.84 13.04
C ARG A 35 2.33 -9.05 13.60
N ASP A 36 2.95 -9.83 12.72
CA ASP A 36 3.72 -11.01 13.11
C ASP A 36 5.01 -10.63 13.88
N TRP A 37 5.57 -9.46 13.58
CA TRP A 37 6.80 -8.97 14.20
C TRP A 37 6.59 -8.30 15.55
N THR A 38 5.49 -7.54 15.72
CA THR A 38 5.21 -6.74 16.93
C THR A 38 4.08 -7.30 17.78
N GLY A 39 3.18 -8.10 17.23
CA GLY A 39 1.93 -8.52 17.86
C GLY A 39 0.82 -7.46 17.81
N GLU A 40 1.06 -6.30 17.19
CA GLU A 40 0.09 -5.20 17.14
C GLU A 40 -0.94 -5.40 16.03
N GLU A 41 -2.18 -5.06 16.32
CA GLU A 41 -3.30 -5.17 15.39
C GLU A 41 -3.52 -3.90 14.56
N VAL A 42 -2.81 -2.84 14.90
CA VAL A 42 -2.93 -1.52 14.29
C VAL A 42 -1.58 -1.08 13.76
N LEU A 43 -1.56 -0.68 12.51
CA LEU A 43 -0.39 -0.12 11.86
C LEU A 43 -0.58 1.38 11.67
N GLN A 44 0.28 2.18 12.31
CA GLN A 44 0.33 3.63 12.08
C GLN A 44 1.61 3.99 11.35
N ILE A 45 1.47 4.46 10.12
CA ILE A 45 2.59 4.78 9.23
C ILE A 45 2.42 6.15 8.58
N GLY A 46 3.53 6.76 8.18
CA GLY A 46 3.53 7.81 7.16
C GLY A 46 3.47 7.16 5.78
N LEU A 47 2.61 7.67 4.92
CA LEU A 47 2.52 7.25 3.53
C LEU A 47 2.87 8.41 2.63
N GLU A 48 3.75 8.16 1.65
CA GLU A 48 4.01 9.09 0.57
C GLU A 48 3.05 8.85 -0.60
N GLY A 49 2.43 9.93 -1.07
CA GLY A 49 1.63 9.96 -2.29
C GLY A 49 2.28 10.85 -3.34
N HIS A 50 1.97 10.67 -4.61
CA HIS A 50 2.55 11.49 -5.68
C HIS A 50 1.98 12.92 -5.73
N GLY A 51 0.92 13.22 -4.98
CA GLY A 51 0.37 14.58 -4.77
C GLY A 51 -0.19 15.27 -6.02
N ARG A 52 -0.34 14.57 -7.16
CA ARG A 52 -0.84 15.13 -8.42
C ARG A 52 -2.37 14.98 -8.57
N GLU A 53 -3.05 14.52 -7.53
CA GLU A 53 -4.47 14.22 -7.50
C GLU A 53 -5.27 15.43 -7.02
N LEU A 54 -5.27 16.52 -7.81
CA LEU A 54 -6.12 17.66 -7.53
C LEU A 54 -7.57 17.30 -7.88
N GLN A 55 -8.39 17.09 -6.86
CA GLN A 55 -9.82 16.92 -7.05
C GLN A 55 -10.47 18.29 -7.38
N GLY A 56 -11.14 18.36 -8.52
CA GLY A 56 -12.05 19.48 -8.84
C GLY A 56 -11.47 20.66 -9.62
N GLY A 57 -10.20 20.63 -10.03
CA GLY A 57 -9.58 21.78 -10.69
C GLY A 57 -9.48 21.75 -12.22
N GLY A 58 -9.80 20.63 -12.89
CA GLY A 58 -9.66 20.52 -14.34
C GLY A 58 -8.22 20.69 -14.87
N MET A 59 -7.22 20.82 -13.98
CA MET A 59 -5.83 21.05 -14.36
C MET A 59 -5.10 19.70 -14.47
N ASP A 60 -4.59 19.39 -15.66
CA ASP A 60 -3.75 18.23 -15.87
C ASP A 60 -2.30 18.52 -15.43
N LEU A 61 -1.89 17.90 -14.34
CA LEU A 61 -0.54 18.00 -13.79
C LEU A 61 0.40 16.85 -14.21
N SER A 62 -0.07 15.94 -15.08
CA SER A 62 0.68 14.71 -15.43
C SER A 62 2.05 15.01 -16.05
N ARG A 63 2.19 16.10 -16.78
CA ARG A 63 3.43 16.54 -17.43
C ARG A 63 4.11 17.74 -16.77
N THR A 64 3.63 18.17 -15.61
CA THR A 64 4.23 19.30 -14.90
C THR A 64 5.46 18.85 -14.14
N VAL A 65 6.59 19.52 -14.37
CA VAL A 65 7.82 19.28 -13.61
C VAL A 65 7.71 19.96 -12.25
N GLY A 66 7.97 19.24 -11.17
CA GLY A 66 7.93 19.75 -9.82
C GLY A 66 7.87 18.64 -8.77
N TRP A 67 8.11 19.03 -7.51
CA TRP A 67 7.97 18.14 -6.35
C TRP A 67 6.54 18.26 -5.82
N PHE A 68 5.71 17.26 -6.05
CA PHE A 68 4.31 17.24 -5.63
C PHE A 68 4.03 16.25 -4.51
N THR A 69 5.04 15.53 -4.04
CA THR A 69 4.89 14.50 -3.00
C THR A 69 4.09 15.01 -1.80
N SER A 70 3.01 14.32 -1.49
CA SER A 70 2.25 14.49 -0.25
C SER A 70 2.70 13.45 0.77
N LEU A 71 2.73 13.85 2.03
CA LEU A 71 3.09 12.98 3.15
C LEU A 71 1.98 13.07 4.20
N TYR A 72 1.43 11.94 4.60
CA TYR A 72 0.27 11.90 5.50
C TYR A 72 0.23 10.62 6.35
N PRO A 73 -0.38 10.66 7.55
CA PRO A 73 -0.56 9.48 8.38
C PRO A 73 -1.65 8.57 7.83
N VAL A 74 -1.39 7.27 7.91
CA VAL A 74 -2.39 6.23 7.67
C VAL A 74 -2.45 5.34 8.91
N HIS A 75 -3.66 5.06 9.37
CA HIS A 75 -3.95 4.22 10.50
C HIS A 75 -4.71 3.00 10.00
N LEU A 76 -4.04 1.86 9.88
CA LEU A 76 -4.61 0.63 9.34
C LEU A 76 -4.93 -0.35 10.46
N TRP A 77 -6.20 -0.69 10.59
CA TRP A 77 -6.66 -1.81 11.40
C TRP A 77 -6.48 -3.11 10.62
N LEU A 78 -5.68 -4.03 11.14
CA LEU A 78 -5.30 -5.28 10.48
C LEU A 78 -6.19 -6.48 10.88
N GLY A 79 -6.87 -6.37 12.03
CA GLY A 79 -7.62 -7.47 12.63
C GLY A 79 -6.71 -8.57 13.17
N LYS A 80 -7.04 -9.10 14.35
CA LYS A 80 -6.20 -10.06 15.07
C LYS A 80 -5.97 -11.35 14.27
N ASP A 81 -7.05 -11.91 13.77
CA ASP A 81 -7.05 -13.21 13.09
C ASP A 81 -7.59 -13.09 11.66
N ALA A 82 -7.47 -11.89 11.07
CA ALA A 82 -7.96 -11.66 9.71
C ALA A 82 -7.19 -12.52 8.72
N GLY A 83 -7.88 -13.39 8.00
CA GLY A 83 -7.33 -14.10 6.85
C GLY A 83 -6.99 -13.14 5.70
N ALA A 84 -6.23 -13.62 4.72
CA ALA A 84 -5.74 -12.81 3.60
C ALA A 84 -6.84 -11.99 2.89
N ALA A 85 -8.01 -12.59 2.64
CA ALA A 85 -9.14 -11.90 2.02
C ALA A 85 -9.64 -10.70 2.81
N ALA A 86 -9.87 -10.88 4.12
CA ALA A 86 -10.38 -9.83 5.00
C ALA A 86 -9.34 -8.70 5.15
N LEU A 87 -8.07 -9.05 5.29
CA LEU A 87 -6.99 -8.09 5.40
C LEU A 87 -6.86 -7.24 4.12
N ILE A 88 -6.83 -7.86 2.93
CA ILE A 88 -6.72 -7.13 1.64
C ILE A 88 -7.91 -6.16 1.48
N LYS A 89 -9.14 -6.65 1.70
CA LYS A 89 -10.34 -5.82 1.62
C LYS A 89 -10.31 -4.69 2.65
N GLY A 90 -9.94 -5.01 3.90
CA GLY A 90 -9.87 -4.03 5.00
C GLY A 90 -8.86 -2.93 4.71
N VAL A 91 -7.65 -3.26 4.27
CA VAL A 91 -6.61 -2.27 3.90
C VAL A 91 -7.08 -1.43 2.72
N LYS A 92 -7.60 -2.04 1.65
CA LYS A 92 -8.16 -1.32 0.51
C LYS A 92 -9.21 -0.28 0.95
N GLU A 93 -10.23 -0.70 1.70
CA GLU A 93 -11.31 0.18 2.12
C GLU A 93 -10.83 1.32 3.04
N GLN A 94 -9.87 1.05 3.92
CA GLN A 94 -9.28 2.07 4.78
C GLN A 94 -8.50 3.11 3.97
N LEU A 95 -7.76 2.71 2.96
CA LEU A 95 -7.04 3.62 2.07
C LEU A 95 -7.99 4.47 1.22
N ARG A 96 -9.11 3.92 0.73
CA ARG A 96 -10.14 4.67 -0.01
C ARG A 96 -10.84 5.72 0.85
N LYS A 97 -10.90 5.53 2.18
CA LYS A 97 -11.47 6.51 3.12
C LYS A 97 -10.55 7.70 3.39
N VAL A 98 -9.29 7.67 2.98
CA VAL A 98 -8.36 8.81 3.17
C VAL A 98 -8.79 9.98 2.29
N PRO A 99 -9.21 11.13 2.87
CA PRO A 99 -9.71 12.25 2.10
C PRO A 99 -8.65 12.82 1.14
N GLY A 100 -9.00 12.96 -0.14
CA GLY A 100 -8.11 13.53 -1.16
C GLY A 100 -6.73 12.86 -1.23
N LYS A 101 -6.68 11.54 -0.93
CA LYS A 101 -5.43 10.76 -0.85
C LYS A 101 -4.33 11.45 -0.01
N GLY A 102 -4.73 12.07 1.10
CA GLY A 102 -3.86 12.67 2.08
C GLY A 102 -3.34 14.07 1.76
N LEU A 103 -3.68 14.66 0.61
CA LEU A 103 -3.19 15.98 0.19
C LEU A 103 -3.49 17.07 1.24
N GLY A 104 -4.68 17.02 1.86
CA GLY A 104 -5.12 17.99 2.85
C GLY A 104 -4.29 18.01 4.16
N TYR A 105 -3.63 16.91 4.50
CA TYR A 105 -2.85 16.82 5.74
C TYR A 105 -1.71 17.86 5.78
N GLY A 106 -0.92 17.94 4.71
CA GLY A 106 0.18 18.92 4.61
C GLY A 106 -0.32 20.36 4.62
N VAL A 107 -1.43 20.63 3.97
CA VAL A 107 -2.08 21.97 3.97
C VAL A 107 -2.49 22.35 5.39
N LEU A 108 -3.21 21.49 6.09
CA LEU A 108 -3.67 21.74 7.46
C LEU A 108 -2.49 21.92 8.44
N ARG A 109 -1.47 21.06 8.32
CA ARG A 109 -0.34 21.08 9.22
C ARG A 109 0.59 22.28 9.02
N TYR A 110 0.94 22.56 7.76
CA TYR A 110 2.02 23.51 7.44
C TYR A 110 1.53 24.88 6.95
N GLN A 111 0.41 24.94 6.24
CA GLN A 111 -0.13 26.22 5.75
C GLN A 111 -1.15 26.82 6.71
N CYS A 112 -2.08 26.02 7.21
CA CYS A 112 -3.09 26.49 8.15
C CYS A 112 -2.57 26.55 9.60
N GLY A 113 -1.49 25.85 9.91
CA GLY A 113 -0.93 25.81 11.26
C GLY A 113 -1.88 25.22 12.31
N ASP A 114 -2.68 24.20 11.94
CA ASP A 114 -3.62 23.58 12.86
C ASP A 114 -2.89 23.00 14.08
N GLY A 115 -3.11 23.59 15.25
CA GLY A 115 -2.44 23.21 16.49
C GLY A 115 -2.62 21.74 16.88
N ARG A 116 -3.70 21.09 16.42
CA ARG A 116 -3.93 19.65 16.63
C ARG A 116 -2.95 18.76 15.88
N LEU A 117 -2.35 19.27 14.81
CA LEU A 117 -1.36 18.58 13.99
C LEU A 117 0.08 19.05 14.27
N SER A 118 0.27 19.88 15.29
CA SER A 118 1.60 20.38 15.70
C SER A 118 2.43 19.29 16.39
N GLY A 119 3.75 19.51 16.53
CA GLY A 119 4.65 18.60 17.23
C GLY A 119 5.31 17.56 16.32
N THR A 120 5.71 16.41 16.88
CA THR A 120 6.36 15.32 16.15
C THR A 120 5.40 14.65 15.16
N LEU A 121 5.95 14.03 14.13
CA LEU A 121 5.15 13.21 13.21
C LEU A 121 4.57 12.00 13.95
N PRO A 122 3.31 11.63 13.67
CA PRO A 122 2.61 10.58 14.42
C PRO A 122 2.98 9.16 13.94
N TRP A 123 4.14 8.98 13.31
CA TRP A 123 4.58 7.66 12.82
C TRP A 123 6.08 7.47 13.01
N ASP A 124 6.47 6.23 13.23
CA ASP A 124 7.86 5.79 13.27
C ASP A 124 8.32 5.13 11.94
N ILE A 125 7.36 4.70 11.12
CA ILE A 125 7.60 4.04 9.84
C ILE A 125 7.08 4.91 8.71
N LEU A 126 7.92 5.18 7.71
CA LEU A 126 7.54 5.83 6.47
C LEU A 126 7.54 4.81 5.33
N PHE A 127 6.46 4.75 4.55
CA PHE A 127 6.34 3.86 3.41
C PHE A 127 6.18 4.65 2.12
N ASN A 128 6.89 4.23 1.07
CA ASN A 128 6.78 4.78 -0.26
C ASN A 128 6.87 3.68 -1.33
N TYR A 129 6.05 3.81 -2.38
CA TYR A 129 6.18 3.02 -3.60
C TYR A 129 6.53 3.93 -4.78
N LEU A 130 7.75 3.80 -5.28
CA LEU A 130 8.34 4.64 -6.33
C LEU A 130 7.89 4.25 -7.76
N GLY A 131 7.07 3.20 -7.88
CA GLY A 131 6.56 2.74 -9.18
C GLY A 131 7.52 1.81 -9.92
N GLN A 132 7.30 1.70 -11.25
CA GLN A 132 8.08 0.87 -12.15
C GLN A 132 9.13 1.71 -12.86
N LEU A 133 10.38 1.63 -12.41
CA LEU A 133 11.50 2.40 -12.96
C LEU A 133 11.92 1.90 -14.36
N ASP A 134 11.64 0.63 -14.68
CA ASP A 134 11.93 0.05 -16.00
C ASP A 134 11.23 0.80 -17.13
N ASN A 135 10.07 1.42 -16.85
CA ASN A 135 9.34 2.24 -17.83
C ASN A 135 9.99 3.61 -18.10
N ALA A 136 10.85 4.08 -17.21
CA ALA A 136 11.50 5.38 -17.32
C ALA A 136 12.84 5.29 -18.11
N VAL A 137 13.45 4.09 -18.13
CA VAL A 137 14.74 3.85 -18.77
C VAL A 137 14.63 2.56 -19.57
N SER A 138 14.20 2.66 -20.84
CA SER A 138 14.14 1.52 -21.76
C SER A 138 15.55 1.15 -22.25
N GLY A 139 15.87 -0.15 -22.28
CA GLY A 139 17.19 -0.66 -22.68
C GLY A 139 17.64 -0.29 -24.11
N ASP A 140 16.71 0.13 -24.97
CA ASP A 140 16.96 0.58 -26.34
C ASP A 140 17.04 2.12 -26.48
N GLY A 141 17.02 2.85 -25.35
CA GLY A 141 17.07 4.31 -25.32
C GLY A 141 18.50 4.86 -25.29
N LEU A 142 18.64 6.18 -25.59
CA LEU A 142 19.91 6.91 -25.45
C LEU A 142 20.39 7.05 -23.99
N LEU A 143 19.51 6.73 -23.02
CA LEU A 143 19.77 6.84 -21.59
C LEU A 143 19.66 5.47 -20.94
N GLY A 144 20.60 5.14 -20.07
CA GLY A 144 20.63 3.92 -19.27
C GLY A 144 20.87 4.22 -17.79
N VAL A 145 20.58 3.25 -16.95
CA VAL A 145 20.96 3.34 -15.52
C VAL A 145 22.47 3.16 -15.42
N ALA A 146 23.15 4.17 -14.86
CA ALA A 146 24.58 4.09 -14.59
C ALA A 146 24.86 3.08 -13.46
N SER A 147 25.97 2.35 -13.57
CA SER A 147 26.44 1.44 -12.54
C SER A 147 27.27 2.16 -11.46
N GLU A 148 27.71 3.36 -11.77
CA GLU A 148 28.53 4.18 -10.90
C GLU A 148 27.72 4.73 -9.74
N SER A 149 28.38 4.84 -8.58
CA SER A 149 27.78 5.47 -7.40
C SER A 149 27.61 6.98 -7.65
N VAL A 150 26.44 7.52 -7.30
CA VAL A 150 26.21 8.98 -7.29
C VAL A 150 26.79 9.65 -6.03
N GLY A 151 27.46 8.90 -5.15
CA GLY A 151 27.90 9.35 -3.85
C GLY A 151 26.75 9.49 -2.84
N ASP A 152 27.02 10.19 -1.74
CA ASP A 152 26.03 10.43 -0.71
C ASP A 152 25.09 11.57 -1.11
N SER A 153 23.83 11.24 -1.38
CA SER A 153 22.79 12.24 -1.70
C SER A 153 22.24 12.97 -0.48
N VAL A 154 22.60 12.52 0.72
CA VAL A 154 22.13 13.08 2.00
C VAL A 154 23.32 13.23 2.93
N SER A 155 23.39 14.36 3.65
CA SER A 155 24.44 14.62 4.64
C SER A 155 24.46 13.52 5.71
N SER A 156 25.67 13.11 6.14
CA SER A 156 25.86 12.17 7.25
C SER A 156 25.33 12.71 8.61
N THR A 157 25.12 14.01 8.71
CA THR A 157 24.54 14.68 9.89
C THR A 157 23.02 14.87 9.81
N HIS A 158 22.40 14.47 8.68
CA HIS A 158 20.94 14.55 8.53
C HIS A 158 20.24 13.65 9.53
N ARG A 159 19.23 14.19 10.19
CA ARG A 159 18.38 13.44 11.13
C ARG A 159 17.03 13.19 10.48
N TYR A 160 16.69 11.93 10.37
CA TYR A 160 15.37 11.50 9.91
C TYR A 160 14.38 11.59 11.08
N SER A 161 13.15 11.95 10.79
CA SER A 161 12.05 11.97 11.77
C SER A 161 11.49 10.58 12.05
N GLU A 162 11.58 9.70 11.05
CA GLU A 162 11.16 8.31 11.13
C GLU A 162 12.30 7.39 11.56
N LYS A 163 11.95 6.30 12.25
CA LYS A 163 12.92 5.28 12.68
C LYS A 163 13.16 4.21 11.61
N ILE A 164 12.16 3.97 10.76
CA ILE A 164 12.21 3.03 9.63
C ILE A 164 11.62 3.70 8.40
N GLN A 165 12.33 3.62 7.28
CA GLN A 165 11.86 4.03 5.96
C GLN A 165 11.87 2.83 5.03
N ILE A 166 10.73 2.54 4.40
CA ILE A 166 10.54 1.42 3.46
C ILE A 166 10.22 1.99 2.09
N ASN A 167 11.14 1.82 1.14
CA ASN A 167 10.94 2.22 -0.24
C ASN A 167 10.80 0.97 -1.11
N CYS A 168 9.70 0.87 -1.83
CA CYS A 168 9.44 -0.18 -2.79
C CYS A 168 9.56 0.38 -4.21
N LYS A 169 10.22 -0.35 -5.12
CA LYS A 169 10.33 -0.01 -6.54
C LYS A 169 10.44 -1.27 -7.39
N VAL A 170 9.99 -1.21 -8.62
CA VAL A 170 10.24 -2.28 -9.60
C VAL A 170 11.37 -1.84 -10.51
N GLN A 171 12.40 -2.68 -10.57
CA GLN A 171 13.58 -2.48 -11.40
C GLN A 171 14.14 -3.83 -11.86
N GLY A 172 14.47 -3.98 -13.14
CA GLY A 172 14.89 -5.24 -13.72
C GLY A 172 13.83 -6.33 -13.62
N GLY A 173 12.54 -5.96 -13.72
CA GLY A 173 11.41 -6.88 -13.60
C GLY A 173 11.21 -7.47 -12.19
N ARG A 174 11.84 -6.92 -11.16
CA ARG A 174 11.77 -7.39 -9.77
C ARG A 174 11.38 -6.27 -8.83
N LEU A 175 10.55 -6.58 -7.82
CA LEU A 175 10.25 -5.66 -6.75
C LEU A 175 11.41 -5.62 -5.74
N HIS A 176 12.03 -4.47 -5.66
CA HIS A 176 13.03 -4.13 -4.65
C HIS A 176 12.33 -3.52 -3.44
N ILE A 177 12.73 -3.94 -2.24
CA ILE A 177 12.28 -3.40 -0.97
C ILE A 177 13.52 -2.94 -0.24
N ASP A 178 13.73 -1.64 -0.19
CA ASP A 178 14.86 -1.01 0.48
C ASP A 178 14.40 -0.53 1.86
N ILE A 179 14.97 -1.08 2.92
CA ILE A 179 14.65 -0.71 4.31
C ILE A 179 15.83 0.05 4.90
N ARG A 180 15.63 1.35 5.13
CA ARG A 180 16.54 2.19 5.92
C ARG A 180 16.01 2.24 7.34
N TYR A 181 16.89 2.15 8.33
CA TYR A 181 16.49 2.15 9.73
C TYR A 181 17.52 2.83 10.64
N SER A 182 17.07 3.26 11.80
CA SER A 182 17.94 3.82 12.84
C SER A 182 18.63 2.69 13.62
N GLY A 183 19.94 2.59 13.49
CA GLY A 183 20.76 1.63 14.25
C GLY A 183 20.81 1.90 15.77
N LEU A 184 20.32 3.07 16.21
CA LEU A 184 20.14 3.37 17.63
C LEU A 184 18.89 2.70 18.23
N HIS A 185 17.89 2.41 17.39
CA HIS A 185 16.60 1.85 17.84
C HIS A 185 16.45 0.37 17.52
N TYR A 186 17.06 -0.10 16.41
CA TYR A 186 16.86 -1.45 15.92
C TYR A 186 18.18 -2.16 15.65
N ARG A 187 18.26 -3.44 15.99
CA ARG A 187 19.34 -4.33 15.61
C ARG A 187 19.15 -4.79 14.16
N ARG A 188 20.22 -5.07 13.47
CA ARG A 188 20.19 -5.57 12.09
C ARG A 188 19.36 -6.84 11.95
N GLU A 189 19.49 -7.76 12.90
CA GLU A 189 18.78 -9.05 12.90
C GLU A 189 17.26 -8.84 12.95
N SER A 190 16.79 -7.87 13.73
CA SER A 190 15.36 -7.51 13.81
C SER A 190 14.83 -7.00 12.46
N ILE A 191 15.61 -6.18 11.77
CA ILE A 191 15.22 -5.65 10.45
C ILE A 191 15.28 -6.74 9.37
N LEU A 192 16.26 -7.66 9.44
CA LEU A 192 16.30 -8.82 8.55
C LEU A 192 15.07 -9.73 8.76
N SER A 193 14.67 -9.95 10.02
CA SER A 193 13.44 -10.68 10.34
C SER A 193 12.21 -9.99 9.76
N LEU A 194 12.05 -8.67 9.94
CA LEU A 194 10.95 -7.90 9.35
C LEU A 194 10.95 -8.01 7.82
N SER A 195 12.13 -7.93 7.18
CA SER A 195 12.25 -8.08 5.72
C SER A 195 11.80 -9.46 5.24
N ALA A 196 12.18 -10.52 5.96
CA ALA A 196 11.78 -11.89 5.64
C ALA A 196 10.26 -12.09 5.81
N LEU A 197 9.68 -11.59 6.90
CA LEU A 197 8.24 -11.60 7.14
C LEU A 197 7.48 -10.84 6.06
N TYR A 198 8.00 -9.68 5.62
CA TYR A 198 7.36 -8.88 4.57
C TYR A 198 7.34 -9.61 3.23
N LEU A 199 8.45 -10.22 2.82
CA LEU A 199 8.49 -11.04 1.59
C LEU A 199 7.56 -12.26 1.69
N SER A 200 7.53 -12.94 2.83
CA SER A 200 6.62 -14.07 3.09
C SER A 200 5.15 -13.62 3.02
N GLY A 201 4.82 -12.49 3.66
CA GLY A 201 3.49 -11.91 3.62
C GLY A 201 3.03 -11.59 2.19
N LEU A 202 3.88 -10.93 1.40
CA LEU A 202 3.58 -10.64 -0.01
C LEU A 202 3.32 -11.92 -0.81
N ASN A 203 4.17 -12.94 -0.68
CA ASN A 203 3.97 -14.22 -1.38
C ASN A 203 2.65 -14.90 -0.99
N THR A 204 2.30 -14.86 0.29
CA THR A 204 1.03 -15.38 0.80
C THR A 204 -0.16 -14.64 0.16
N LEU A 205 -0.12 -13.31 0.12
CA LEU A 205 -1.20 -12.50 -0.47
C LEU A 205 -1.29 -12.69 -1.99
N ILE A 206 -0.16 -12.74 -2.70
CA ILE A 206 -0.12 -13.00 -4.15
C ILE A 206 -0.78 -14.36 -4.44
N SER A 207 -0.33 -15.42 -3.77
CA SER A 207 -0.87 -16.78 -3.96
C SER A 207 -2.38 -16.83 -3.69
N HIS A 208 -2.83 -16.18 -2.61
CA HIS A 208 -4.24 -16.06 -2.29
C HIS A 208 -5.03 -15.34 -3.40
N CYS A 209 -4.51 -14.21 -3.89
CA CYS A 209 -5.17 -13.45 -4.96
C CYS A 209 -5.28 -14.23 -6.26
N LEU A 210 -4.25 -15.01 -6.62
CA LEU A 210 -4.29 -15.84 -7.83
C LEU A 210 -5.38 -16.92 -7.73
N ILE A 211 -5.50 -17.57 -6.58
CA ILE A 211 -6.55 -18.56 -6.34
C ILE A 211 -7.93 -17.91 -6.38
N GLN A 212 -8.10 -16.77 -5.71
CA GLN A 212 -9.36 -16.02 -5.69
C GLN A 212 -9.74 -15.54 -7.09
N GLY A 213 -8.78 -15.06 -7.89
CA GLY A 213 -9.02 -14.62 -9.26
C GLY A 213 -9.55 -15.71 -10.18
N GLN A 214 -9.15 -16.98 -9.97
CA GLN A 214 -9.71 -18.13 -10.68
C GLN A 214 -11.17 -18.44 -10.29
N GLN A 215 -11.57 -18.10 -9.07
CA GLN A 215 -12.93 -18.26 -8.57
C GLN A 215 -13.86 -17.09 -8.92
N GLY A 216 -13.28 -15.99 -9.40
CA GLY A 216 -13.96 -14.75 -9.74
C GLY A 216 -13.52 -13.58 -8.86
N THR A 217 -13.82 -12.38 -9.32
CA THR A 217 -13.53 -11.13 -8.62
C THR A 217 -14.49 -10.93 -7.44
N ALA A 218 -13.96 -10.56 -6.29
CA ALA A 218 -14.74 -10.17 -5.12
C ALA A 218 -14.70 -8.63 -4.98
N TYR A 219 -15.87 -8.03 -4.91
CA TYR A 219 -16.05 -6.58 -4.82
C TYR A 219 -16.12 -6.12 -3.36
N THR A 220 -15.75 -4.85 -3.14
CA THR A 220 -15.79 -4.18 -1.84
C THR A 220 -16.64 -2.91 -1.95
N PRO A 221 -17.07 -2.26 -0.84
CA PRO A 221 -17.93 -1.08 -0.88
C PRO A 221 -17.42 0.04 -1.78
N SER A 222 -16.11 0.30 -1.81
CA SER A 222 -15.52 1.34 -2.65
C SER A 222 -15.68 1.10 -4.15
N ASP A 223 -15.86 -0.15 -4.59
CA ASP A 223 -16.13 -0.47 -5.99
C ASP A 223 -17.54 -0.01 -6.43
N TYR A 224 -18.41 0.32 -5.47
CA TYR A 224 -19.76 0.81 -5.68
C TYR A 224 -19.97 2.27 -5.21
N GLY A 225 -18.91 2.94 -4.75
CA GLY A 225 -18.99 4.27 -4.15
C GLY A 225 -19.66 4.29 -2.77
N LEU A 226 -19.65 3.15 -2.06
CA LEU A 226 -20.32 2.95 -0.76
C LEU A 226 -19.34 2.84 0.41
N GLU A 227 -18.10 3.27 0.23
CA GLU A 227 -17.05 3.15 1.24
C GLU A 227 -17.31 3.91 2.54
N LYS A 228 -18.25 4.89 2.51
CA LYS A 228 -18.64 5.68 3.67
C LYS A 228 -19.93 5.16 4.35
N GLU A 229 -20.72 4.38 3.64
CA GLU A 229 -22.04 3.93 4.06
C GLU A 229 -22.04 2.57 4.74
N ILE A 230 -21.24 1.62 4.20
CA ILE A 230 -21.20 0.25 4.71
C ILE A 230 -19.77 -0.28 4.83
N SER A 231 -19.57 -1.26 5.68
CA SER A 231 -18.31 -2.01 5.80
C SER A 231 -18.23 -3.14 4.77
N HIS A 232 -17.03 -3.65 4.53
CA HIS A 232 -16.87 -4.80 3.62
C HIS A 232 -17.47 -6.09 4.20
N GLU A 233 -17.53 -6.24 5.52
CA GLU A 233 -18.17 -7.36 6.19
C GLU A 233 -19.70 -7.32 6.01
N GLU A 234 -20.29 -6.12 6.07
CA GLU A 234 -21.73 -5.93 5.84
C GLU A 234 -22.08 -6.25 4.39
N LEU A 235 -21.28 -5.78 3.42
CA LEU A 235 -21.47 -6.11 2.01
C LEU A 235 -21.35 -7.62 1.77
N ASP A 236 -20.33 -8.28 2.34
CA ASP A 236 -20.14 -9.73 2.22
C ASP A 236 -21.33 -10.51 2.79
N ARG A 237 -21.89 -10.07 3.92
CA ARG A 237 -23.10 -10.66 4.53
C ARG A 237 -24.30 -10.56 3.59
N PHE A 238 -24.54 -9.36 3.09
CA PHE A 238 -25.64 -9.09 2.16
C PHE A 238 -25.54 -9.94 0.87
N LEU A 239 -24.35 -10.04 0.28
CA LEU A 239 -24.12 -10.85 -0.93
C LEU A 239 -24.31 -12.34 -0.68
N LYS A 240 -23.91 -12.85 0.51
CA LYS A 240 -24.15 -14.25 0.90
C LYS A 240 -25.65 -14.56 1.07
N GLU A 241 -26.42 -13.65 1.66
CA GLU A 241 -27.86 -13.79 1.84
C GLU A 241 -28.59 -13.81 0.50
N LYS A 242 -28.24 -12.89 -0.41
CA LYS A 242 -28.80 -12.89 -1.79
C LYS A 242 -28.53 -14.18 -2.54
N LYS A 243 -27.32 -14.73 -2.47
CA LYS A 243 -26.99 -16.01 -3.12
C LYS A 243 -27.83 -17.16 -2.56
N LYS A 244 -28.07 -17.22 -1.24
CA LYS A 244 -28.93 -18.23 -0.63
C LYS A 244 -30.37 -18.12 -1.14
N THR A 245 -30.94 -16.91 -1.18
CA THR A 245 -32.31 -16.66 -1.64
C THR A 245 -32.50 -16.98 -3.13
N SER A 246 -31.49 -16.69 -3.96
CA SER A 246 -31.50 -17.03 -5.39
C SER A 246 -31.46 -18.53 -5.64
N ASN A 247 -30.63 -19.28 -4.90
CA ASN A 247 -30.56 -20.73 -4.99
C ASN A 247 -31.86 -21.41 -4.52
N THR A 248 -32.51 -20.88 -3.46
CA THR A 248 -33.80 -21.40 -2.97
C THR A 248 -34.92 -21.21 -3.99
N LYS A 249 -34.95 -20.07 -4.72
CA LYS A 249 -35.91 -19.84 -5.80
C LYS A 249 -35.71 -20.75 -7.01
N ASN A 250 -34.50 -21.18 -7.29
CA ASN A 250 -34.21 -22.12 -8.39
C ASN A 250 -34.57 -23.59 -8.03
N ILE A 251 -34.56 -23.94 -6.74
CA ILE A 251 -34.96 -25.27 -6.25
C ILE A 251 -36.49 -25.42 -6.22
N MET A 252 -37.25 -24.34 -6.10
CA MET A 252 -38.72 -24.35 -6.09
C MET A 252 -39.35 -24.27 -7.50
N ARG A 253 -38.56 -24.34 -8.57
CA ARG A 253 -39.03 -24.35 -9.98
C ARG A 253 -38.98 -25.70 -10.65
N PHE A 254 -38.94 -26.79 -9.90
CA PHE A 254 -39.08 -28.18 -10.40
C PHE A 254 -40.31 -28.82 -9.79
#